data_f48ee37e10eb352ead221baf35281833
#
_entry.id   f48ee37e10eb352ead221baf35281833
#
_cell.length_a   1.000
_cell.length_b   1.000
_cell.length_c   1.000
_cell.angle_alpha   90.00
_cell.angle_beta   90.00
_cell.angle_gamma   90.00
#
_symmetry.space_group_name_H-M   'P 1'
#
loop_
_entity.id
_entity.type
_entity.pdbx_description
1 polymer ?
#
loop_
_entity_poly.entity_id
_entity_poly.type
_entity_poly.pdbx_seq_one_letter_code
_entity_poly.pdbx_strand_id
1 'polypeptide(L)'
;RVKLLDTERLKPGASALVQFLLEEPAVAMRREPFVMRHYSPAFTIGGGILLEADAASHRRFDKKVIEHLKALEHPDPMEMITSALLNDPFALLAAPEIAARCGLEREQAGELLSGGVERGEFLAFGAGSKSLYVHREGFGQLQEHVVSVLASFHEREPLKPGMSKAELRTQAGGGAAPRLFDQALAALVAGQRVVEQPQWVKLASHTIQLGAADEKLAERITALLAASLFSPPDEGELARELRLPPGEIRRILGALQGMGRIARLEGDLFFLHSALDEAERRLLEFAAGKEEISVSEFRELLGTTRKYAVPLLNWFDHSGRTERIGDNRIINH
;
A
#
# COMPACT_ATOMS: atom_id res chain seq x y z
N ARG A 1 39.05 -30.97 -19.51
CA ARG A 1 40.41 -30.41 -19.39
C ARG A 1 40.38 -29.33 -18.30
N VAL A 2 41.41 -29.31 -17.43
CA VAL A 2 41.55 -28.35 -16.34
C VAL A 2 42.62 -27.31 -16.66
N LYS A 3 42.32 -26.03 -16.44
CA LYS A 3 43.24 -24.92 -16.63
C LYS A 3 43.32 -24.12 -15.32
N LEU A 4 44.48 -24.07 -14.70
CA LEU A 4 44.74 -23.21 -13.53
C LEU A 4 44.85 -21.77 -14.00
N LEU A 5 44.15 -20.83 -13.33
CA LEU A 5 44.08 -19.41 -13.72
C LEU A 5 45.05 -18.55 -12.93
N ASP A 6 45.23 -18.80 -11.63
CA ASP A 6 45.97 -17.97 -10.67
C ASP A 6 47.24 -18.59 -10.14
N THR A 7 47.54 -19.84 -10.51
CA THR A 7 48.75 -20.55 -10.11
C THR A 7 49.27 -21.46 -11.24
N GLU A 8 50.56 -21.84 -11.20
CA GLU A 8 51.13 -22.81 -12.13
C GLU A 8 50.90 -24.24 -11.69
N ARG A 9 50.89 -24.49 -10.37
CA ARG A 9 50.75 -25.85 -9.79
C ARG A 9 49.84 -25.77 -8.56
N LEU A 10 48.93 -26.70 -8.42
CA LEU A 10 48.09 -26.86 -7.24
C LEU A 10 48.66 -28.01 -6.40
N LYS A 11 49.07 -27.72 -5.17
CA LYS A 11 49.55 -28.72 -4.20
C LYS A 11 48.39 -29.37 -3.48
N PRO A 12 48.55 -30.61 -2.96
CA PRO A 12 47.54 -31.21 -2.10
C PRO A 12 47.19 -30.30 -0.91
N GLY A 13 45.88 -30.10 -0.64
CA GLY A 13 45.39 -29.22 0.41
C GLY A 13 45.34 -27.72 0.08
N ALA A 14 45.83 -27.32 -1.12
CA ALA A 14 45.74 -25.94 -1.59
C ALA A 14 44.50 -25.71 -2.45
N SER A 15 44.05 -24.45 -2.54
CA SER A 15 42.97 -24.01 -3.42
C SER A 15 43.50 -23.12 -4.55
N ALA A 16 42.83 -23.13 -5.70
CA ALA A 16 43.14 -22.28 -6.84
C ALA A 16 41.88 -21.99 -7.66
N LEU A 17 41.90 -20.90 -8.40
CA LEU A 17 40.90 -20.59 -9.43
C LEU A 17 41.18 -21.43 -10.66
N VAL A 18 40.20 -22.22 -11.10
CA VAL A 18 40.35 -23.15 -12.23
C VAL A 18 39.23 -22.95 -13.22
N GLN A 19 39.53 -23.17 -14.49
CA GLN A 19 38.57 -23.28 -15.55
C GLN A 19 38.51 -24.70 -16.08
N PHE A 20 37.28 -25.27 -16.11
CA PHE A 20 37.02 -26.57 -16.72
C PHE A 20 36.54 -26.37 -18.15
N LEU A 21 37.16 -27.12 -19.07
CA LEU A 21 36.63 -27.33 -20.41
C LEU A 21 36.06 -28.75 -20.43
N LEU A 22 34.76 -28.87 -20.43
CA LEU A 22 34.07 -30.15 -20.46
C LEU A 22 34.10 -30.74 -21.88
N GLU A 23 34.06 -32.06 -22.00
CA GLU A 23 33.98 -32.78 -23.27
C GLU A 23 32.53 -32.84 -23.77
N GLU A 24 31.57 -32.88 -22.81
CA GLU A 24 30.13 -32.84 -23.06
C GLU A 24 29.50 -31.68 -22.30
N PRO A 25 28.42 -31.08 -22.84
CA PRO A 25 27.68 -30.06 -22.14
C PRO A 25 27.10 -30.60 -20.83
N ALA A 26 27.23 -29.83 -19.74
CA ALA A 26 26.65 -30.15 -18.47
C ALA A 26 25.84 -28.93 -17.96
N VAL A 27 24.71 -29.19 -17.32
CA VAL A 27 23.94 -28.17 -16.64
C VAL A 27 24.48 -28.02 -15.21
N ALA A 28 24.89 -26.84 -14.84
CA ALA A 28 25.37 -26.55 -13.50
C ALA A 28 24.98 -25.14 -13.08
N MET A 29 24.74 -24.92 -11.78
CA MET A 29 24.37 -23.63 -11.24
C MET A 29 25.55 -22.98 -10.49
N ARG A 30 25.57 -21.65 -10.46
CA ARG A 30 26.54 -20.92 -9.67
C ARG A 30 26.42 -21.33 -8.18
N ARG A 31 27.57 -21.50 -7.51
CA ARG A 31 27.77 -21.99 -6.14
C ARG A 31 27.44 -23.48 -5.92
N GLU A 32 27.19 -24.22 -6.98
CA GLU A 32 27.02 -25.66 -6.87
C GLU A 32 28.37 -26.33 -6.54
N PRO A 33 28.42 -27.19 -5.49
CA PRO A 33 29.64 -27.94 -5.16
C PRO A 33 29.87 -29.06 -6.16
N PHE A 34 31.15 -29.32 -6.50
CA PHE A 34 31.54 -30.42 -7.35
C PHE A 34 32.68 -31.22 -6.75
N VAL A 35 32.78 -32.48 -7.15
CA VAL A 35 33.86 -33.38 -6.76
C VAL A 35 34.59 -33.86 -8.00
N MET A 36 35.92 -33.78 -7.98
CA MET A 36 36.79 -34.34 -9.05
C MET A 36 37.32 -35.69 -8.64
N ARG A 37 37.23 -36.65 -9.55
CA ARG A 37 37.79 -38.00 -9.35
C ARG A 37 38.69 -38.35 -10.50
N HIS A 38 39.77 -39.09 -10.21
CA HIS A 38 40.60 -39.71 -11.22
C HIS A 38 39.82 -40.88 -11.81
N TYR A 39 39.94 -41.07 -13.15
CA TYR A 39 39.15 -42.07 -13.85
C TYR A 39 39.62 -43.51 -13.53
N SER A 40 40.93 -43.75 -13.57
CA SER A 40 41.49 -45.07 -13.30
C SER A 40 42.92 -44.97 -12.75
N PRO A 41 43.23 -45.48 -11.55
CA PRO A 41 42.28 -45.99 -10.53
C PRO A 41 41.35 -44.86 -9.98
N ALA A 42 40.13 -45.22 -9.63
CA ALA A 42 39.14 -44.25 -9.16
C ALA A 42 39.48 -43.78 -7.74
N PHE A 43 39.93 -42.53 -7.57
CA PHE A 43 40.10 -41.84 -6.29
C PHE A 43 39.75 -40.37 -6.40
N THR A 44 39.34 -39.75 -5.30
CA THR A 44 39.00 -38.33 -5.27
C THR A 44 40.31 -37.52 -5.34
N ILE A 45 40.35 -36.57 -6.28
CA ILE A 45 41.49 -35.66 -6.46
C ILE A 45 41.22 -34.37 -5.63
N GLY A 46 39.97 -33.92 -5.60
CA GLY A 46 39.57 -32.70 -4.95
C GLY A 46 38.12 -32.35 -5.24
N GLY A 47 37.73 -31.17 -4.93
CA GLY A 47 36.43 -30.60 -5.21
C GLY A 47 36.47 -29.09 -5.12
N GLY A 48 35.35 -28.45 -5.32
CA GLY A 48 35.28 -27.01 -5.27
C GLY A 48 33.83 -26.51 -5.38
N ILE A 49 33.71 -25.21 -5.57
CA ILE A 49 32.43 -24.51 -5.80
C ILE A 49 32.50 -23.87 -7.19
N LEU A 50 31.41 -23.98 -7.94
CA LEU A 50 31.31 -23.38 -9.27
C LEU A 50 31.01 -21.85 -9.11
N LEU A 51 31.89 -21.02 -9.63
CA LEU A 51 31.76 -19.57 -9.60
C LEU A 51 30.95 -19.03 -10.79
N GLU A 52 31.19 -19.57 -11.99
CA GLU A 52 30.48 -19.24 -13.23
C GLU A 52 30.17 -20.51 -14.04
N ALA A 53 28.94 -20.63 -14.53
CA ALA A 53 28.47 -21.80 -15.27
C ALA A 53 28.79 -21.72 -16.78
N ASP A 54 28.78 -20.53 -17.36
CA ASP A 54 28.99 -20.31 -18.81
C ASP A 54 30.06 -19.24 -19.04
N ALA A 55 31.29 -19.55 -18.59
CA ALA A 55 32.40 -18.63 -18.68
C ALA A 55 33.13 -18.74 -20.05
N ALA A 56 33.39 -17.56 -20.65
CA ALA A 56 34.29 -17.50 -21.81
C ALA A 56 35.67 -18.01 -21.46
N SER A 57 36.47 -18.46 -22.48
CA SER A 57 37.82 -18.96 -22.25
C SER A 57 38.74 -17.83 -21.74
N HIS A 58 39.25 -17.97 -20.53
CA HIS A 58 40.13 -17.01 -19.88
C HIS A 58 41.59 -17.29 -20.11
N ARG A 59 42.45 -16.25 -20.09
CA ARG A 59 43.91 -16.42 -20.11
C ARG A 59 44.42 -16.66 -18.68
N ARG A 60 45.47 -17.48 -18.54
CA ARG A 60 46.15 -17.67 -17.26
C ARG A 60 46.79 -16.35 -16.82
N PHE A 61 46.73 -16.07 -15.53
CA PHE A 61 47.25 -14.86 -14.89
C PHE A 61 46.65 -13.54 -15.38
N ASP A 62 45.44 -13.58 -15.96
CA ASP A 62 44.70 -12.37 -16.28
C ASP A 62 44.20 -11.75 -14.98
N LYS A 63 44.78 -10.61 -14.61
CA LYS A 63 44.46 -9.93 -13.35
C LYS A 63 42.99 -9.56 -13.21
N LYS A 64 42.37 -9.06 -14.27
CA LYS A 64 40.97 -8.67 -14.26
C LYS A 64 40.04 -9.85 -14.03
N VAL A 65 40.33 -10.97 -14.67
CA VAL A 65 39.56 -12.21 -14.48
C VAL A 65 39.75 -12.75 -13.07
N ILE A 66 41.00 -12.77 -12.56
CA ILE A 66 41.29 -13.24 -11.20
C ILE A 66 40.59 -12.38 -10.15
N GLU A 67 40.62 -11.05 -10.28
CA GLU A 67 39.92 -10.14 -9.40
C GLU A 67 38.39 -10.34 -9.43
N HIS A 68 37.82 -10.47 -10.61
CA HIS A 68 36.42 -10.79 -10.81
C HIS A 68 36.02 -12.13 -10.13
N LEU A 69 36.77 -13.21 -10.40
CA LEU A 69 36.50 -14.53 -9.84
C LEU A 69 36.67 -14.56 -8.30
N LYS A 70 37.66 -13.81 -7.75
CA LYS A 70 37.80 -13.65 -6.29
C LYS A 70 36.64 -12.90 -5.65
N ALA A 71 36.12 -11.88 -6.29
CA ALA A 71 34.90 -11.22 -5.84
C ALA A 71 33.69 -12.16 -5.85
N LEU A 72 33.59 -13.08 -6.82
CA LEU A 72 32.56 -14.11 -6.86
C LEU A 72 32.76 -15.23 -5.80
N GLU A 73 34.03 -15.51 -5.40
CA GLU A 73 34.36 -16.49 -4.37
C GLU A 73 33.91 -16.01 -2.98
N HIS A 74 34.15 -14.73 -2.68
CA HIS A 74 33.82 -14.11 -1.41
C HIS A 74 32.91 -12.89 -1.68
N PRO A 75 31.62 -13.11 -1.98
CA PRO A 75 30.72 -12.00 -2.16
C PRO A 75 30.59 -11.21 -0.85
N ASP A 76 30.55 -9.90 -0.97
CA ASP A 76 30.31 -9.02 0.20
C ASP A 76 29.03 -9.47 0.90
N PRO A 77 29.08 -9.78 2.20
CA PRO A 77 27.90 -10.15 2.96
C PRO A 77 26.76 -9.13 2.89
N MET A 78 27.08 -7.83 2.75
CA MET A 78 26.08 -6.78 2.56
C MET A 78 25.41 -6.88 1.19
N GLU A 79 26.17 -7.14 0.12
CA GLU A 79 25.60 -7.38 -1.23
C GLU A 79 24.70 -8.61 -1.24
N MET A 80 25.04 -9.65 -0.49
CA MET A 80 24.20 -10.86 -0.36
C MET A 80 22.86 -10.53 0.31
N ILE A 81 22.87 -9.78 1.40
CA ILE A 81 21.65 -9.31 2.10
C ILE A 81 20.81 -8.44 1.17
N THR A 82 21.43 -7.45 0.51
CA THR A 82 20.77 -6.58 -0.47
C THR A 82 20.10 -7.38 -1.57
N SER A 83 20.82 -8.33 -2.17
CA SER A 83 20.27 -9.21 -3.21
C SER A 83 19.13 -10.09 -2.68
N ALA A 84 19.24 -10.63 -1.48
CA ALA A 84 18.18 -11.45 -0.86
C ALA A 84 16.90 -10.67 -0.63
N LEU A 85 17.00 -9.38 -0.25
CA LEU A 85 15.86 -8.49 -0.04
C LEU A 85 15.26 -7.99 -1.37
N LEU A 86 16.10 -7.77 -2.40
CA LEU A 86 15.64 -7.30 -3.72
C LEU A 86 15.04 -8.43 -4.57
N ASN A 87 15.41 -9.70 -4.34
CA ASN A 87 14.81 -10.84 -5.03
C ASN A 87 13.32 -11.03 -4.67
N ASP A 88 12.89 -10.54 -3.51
CA ASP A 88 11.49 -10.52 -3.09
C ASP A 88 11.17 -9.14 -2.49
N PRO A 89 11.07 -8.10 -3.32
CA PRO A 89 11.03 -6.70 -2.89
C PRO A 89 9.78 -6.34 -2.09
N PHE A 90 8.75 -7.19 -2.13
CA PHE A 90 7.48 -6.99 -1.43
C PHE A 90 7.32 -7.93 -0.21
N ALA A 91 8.35 -8.72 0.12
CA ALA A 91 8.36 -9.51 1.33
C ALA A 91 8.96 -8.73 2.52
N LEU A 92 8.45 -9.07 3.70
CA LEU A 92 9.05 -8.68 4.98
C LEU A 92 9.79 -9.89 5.54
N LEU A 93 11.12 -9.84 5.57
CA LEU A 93 11.96 -10.95 6.00
C LEU A 93 12.51 -10.72 7.41
N ALA A 94 12.52 -11.77 8.22
CA ALA A 94 13.15 -11.73 9.54
C ALA A 94 14.67 -11.92 9.45
N ALA A 95 15.45 -11.34 10.37
CA ALA A 95 16.91 -11.46 10.40
C ALA A 95 17.40 -12.93 10.36
N PRO A 96 16.81 -13.91 11.08
CA PRO A 96 17.23 -15.31 10.96
C PRO A 96 16.99 -15.92 9.58
N GLU A 97 15.94 -15.50 8.88
CA GLU A 97 15.63 -15.95 7.52
C GLU A 97 16.63 -15.39 6.52
N ILE A 98 16.96 -14.10 6.64
CA ILE A 98 17.97 -13.44 5.80
C ILE A 98 19.34 -14.10 6.02
N ALA A 99 19.73 -14.36 7.28
CA ALA A 99 20.96 -15.04 7.63
C ALA A 99 21.04 -16.42 6.95
N ALA A 100 19.97 -17.22 7.04
CA ALA A 100 19.88 -18.54 6.42
C ALA A 100 19.98 -18.48 4.86
N ARG A 101 19.27 -17.52 4.23
CA ARG A 101 19.33 -17.32 2.77
C ARG A 101 20.72 -16.90 2.28
N CYS A 102 21.44 -16.13 3.10
CA CYS A 102 22.79 -15.66 2.77
C CYS A 102 23.90 -16.58 3.24
N GLY A 103 23.62 -17.61 4.04
CA GLY A 103 24.62 -18.47 4.64
C GLY A 103 25.50 -17.74 5.68
N LEU A 104 24.95 -16.73 6.38
CA LEU A 104 25.62 -15.92 7.38
C LEU A 104 25.27 -16.40 8.79
N GLU A 105 26.18 -16.16 9.74
CA GLU A 105 25.87 -16.29 11.16
C GLU A 105 24.81 -15.24 11.57
N ARG A 106 23.91 -15.58 12.51
CA ARG A 106 22.78 -14.72 12.89
C ARG A 106 23.24 -13.37 13.45
N GLU A 107 24.31 -13.36 14.23
CA GLU A 107 24.87 -12.16 14.84
C GLU A 107 25.44 -11.23 13.77
N GLN A 108 26.23 -11.77 12.84
CA GLN A 108 26.77 -11.03 11.70
C GLN A 108 25.67 -10.43 10.83
N ALA A 109 24.63 -11.21 10.49
CA ALA A 109 23.50 -10.71 9.71
C ALA A 109 22.75 -9.59 10.46
N GLY A 110 22.59 -9.71 11.78
CA GLY A 110 21.98 -8.69 12.65
C GLY A 110 22.74 -7.36 12.64
N GLU A 111 24.07 -7.40 12.76
CA GLU A 111 24.93 -6.21 12.68
C GLU A 111 24.85 -5.52 11.31
N LEU A 112 24.93 -6.31 10.23
CA LEU A 112 24.85 -5.80 8.87
C LEU A 112 23.47 -5.17 8.56
N LEU A 113 22.39 -5.80 9.03
CA LEU A 113 21.04 -5.27 8.89
C LEU A 113 20.86 -3.97 9.65
N SER A 114 21.38 -3.89 10.89
CA SER A 114 21.34 -2.67 11.69
C SER A 114 22.11 -1.53 11.02
N GLY A 115 23.34 -1.81 10.55
CA GLY A 115 24.12 -0.85 9.80
C GLY A 115 23.47 -0.39 8.49
N GLY A 116 22.78 -1.31 7.78
CA GLY A 116 22.03 -0.97 6.58
C GLY A 116 20.79 -0.09 6.87
N VAL A 117 20.14 -0.30 8.02
CA VAL A 117 19.06 0.58 8.50
C VAL A 117 19.58 1.97 8.85
N GLU A 118 20.71 2.06 9.54
CA GLU A 118 21.35 3.34 9.87
C GLU A 118 21.78 4.14 8.64
N ARG A 119 22.26 3.47 7.59
CA ARG A 119 22.58 4.09 6.29
C ARG A 119 21.33 4.38 5.45
N GLY A 120 20.15 3.89 5.90
CA GLY A 120 18.90 4.07 5.19
C GLY A 120 18.74 3.21 3.94
N GLU A 121 19.52 2.14 3.77
CA GLU A 121 19.41 1.18 2.68
C GLU A 121 18.25 0.20 2.90
N PHE A 122 18.04 -0.17 4.17
CA PHE A 122 16.95 -1.04 4.60
C PHE A 122 15.96 -0.31 5.50
N LEU A 123 14.74 -0.82 5.57
CA LEU A 123 13.72 -0.40 6.52
C LEU A 123 13.41 -1.56 7.44
N ALA A 124 13.27 -1.27 8.75
CA ALA A 124 12.91 -2.23 9.77
C ALA A 124 11.53 -1.92 10.34
N PHE A 125 10.67 -2.94 10.44
CA PHE A 125 9.33 -2.85 11.01
C PHE A 125 9.18 -3.77 12.22
N GLY A 126 9.03 -3.21 13.38
CA GLY A 126 8.95 -3.93 14.66
C GLY A 126 10.07 -3.51 15.60
N ALA A 127 10.29 -4.31 16.65
CA ALA A 127 11.33 -4.03 17.64
C ALA A 127 12.10 -5.30 18.02
N GLY A 128 13.41 -5.14 18.21
CA GLY A 128 14.31 -6.21 18.68
C GLY A 128 14.32 -7.43 17.74
N SER A 129 14.30 -8.62 18.30
CA SER A 129 14.39 -9.89 17.54
C SER A 129 13.18 -10.18 16.63
N LYS A 130 12.09 -9.42 16.74
CA LYS A 130 10.89 -9.54 15.91
C LYS A 130 10.86 -8.53 14.77
N SER A 131 11.94 -7.78 14.55
CA SER A 131 12.06 -6.86 13.43
C SER A 131 12.02 -7.60 12.09
N LEU A 132 11.26 -7.03 11.15
CA LEU A 132 11.16 -7.50 9.77
C LEU A 132 11.79 -6.44 8.87
N TYR A 133 12.51 -6.86 7.87
CA TYR A 133 13.30 -5.99 7.02
C TYR A 133 12.81 -6.03 5.57
N VAL A 134 12.96 -4.91 4.89
CA VAL A 134 12.74 -4.76 3.44
C VAL A 134 13.78 -3.79 2.89
N HIS A 135 14.16 -3.96 1.64
CA HIS A 135 15.02 -2.99 0.97
C HIS A 135 14.25 -1.69 0.68
N ARG A 136 14.90 -0.53 0.88
CA ARG A 136 14.26 0.79 0.63
C ARG A 136 13.74 0.93 -0.79
N GLU A 137 14.46 0.41 -1.77
CA GLU A 137 14.05 0.44 -3.17
C GLU A 137 12.75 -0.36 -3.39
N GLY A 138 12.66 -1.59 -2.85
CA GLY A 138 11.45 -2.40 -2.95
C GLY A 138 10.25 -1.73 -2.27
N PHE A 139 10.46 -1.11 -1.11
CA PHE A 139 9.43 -0.32 -0.45
C PHE A 139 8.98 0.88 -1.29
N GLY A 140 9.93 1.59 -1.91
CA GLY A 140 9.64 2.68 -2.85
C GLY A 140 8.87 2.21 -4.08
N GLN A 141 9.23 1.07 -4.67
CA GLN A 141 8.51 0.48 -5.78
C GLN A 141 7.05 0.15 -5.43
N LEU A 142 6.79 -0.38 -4.23
CA LEU A 142 5.43 -0.61 -3.75
C LEU A 142 4.64 0.70 -3.61
N GLN A 143 5.26 1.75 -3.08
CA GLN A 143 4.63 3.07 -2.99
C GLN A 143 4.28 3.64 -4.36
N GLU A 144 5.19 3.60 -5.33
CA GLU A 144 4.92 4.06 -6.69
C GLU A 144 3.83 3.22 -7.37
N HIS A 145 3.79 1.92 -7.10
CA HIS A 145 2.74 1.07 -7.63
C HIS A 145 1.35 1.44 -7.06
N VAL A 146 1.25 1.72 -5.75
CA VAL A 146 0.02 2.24 -5.11
C VAL A 146 -0.43 3.54 -5.78
N VAL A 147 0.49 4.48 -6.00
CA VAL A 147 0.20 5.76 -6.65
C VAL A 147 -0.27 5.57 -8.09
N SER A 148 0.37 4.69 -8.85
CA SER A 148 0.00 4.36 -10.24
C SER A 148 -1.40 3.76 -10.34
N VAL A 149 -1.75 2.84 -9.45
CA VAL A 149 -3.10 2.24 -9.42
C VAL A 149 -4.16 3.28 -9.11
N LEU A 150 -3.91 4.18 -8.13
CA LEU A 150 -4.82 5.27 -7.81
C LEU A 150 -4.96 6.26 -8.98
N ALA A 151 -3.86 6.59 -9.67
CA ALA A 151 -3.90 7.47 -10.85
C ALA A 151 -4.78 6.88 -11.95
N SER A 152 -4.54 5.61 -12.31
CA SER A 152 -5.35 4.90 -13.31
C SER A 152 -6.82 4.76 -12.90
N PHE A 153 -7.10 4.63 -11.60
CA PHE A 153 -8.47 4.64 -11.10
C PHE A 153 -9.13 5.99 -11.30
N HIS A 154 -8.47 7.10 -10.96
CA HIS A 154 -9.01 8.45 -11.11
C HIS A 154 -9.20 8.85 -12.58
N GLU A 155 -8.37 8.36 -13.50
CA GLU A 155 -8.59 8.54 -14.93
C GLU A 155 -9.85 7.83 -15.43
N ARG A 156 -10.12 6.62 -14.94
CA ARG A 156 -11.31 5.85 -15.34
C ARG A 156 -12.58 6.30 -14.63
N GLU A 157 -12.47 6.77 -13.41
CA GLU A 157 -13.58 7.11 -12.51
C GLU A 157 -13.41 8.52 -11.93
N PRO A 158 -13.35 9.58 -12.78
CA PRO A 158 -12.96 10.92 -12.34
C PRO A 158 -13.95 11.56 -11.35
N LEU A 159 -15.18 11.05 -11.29
CA LEU A 159 -16.21 11.53 -10.38
C LEU A 159 -16.28 10.78 -9.04
N LYS A 160 -15.52 9.70 -8.89
CA LYS A 160 -15.43 9.00 -7.60
C LYS A 160 -14.40 9.66 -6.70
N PRO A 161 -14.70 9.79 -5.38
CA PRO A 161 -13.77 10.42 -4.45
C PRO A 161 -12.48 9.61 -4.27
N GLY A 162 -12.54 8.30 -4.40
CA GLY A 162 -11.40 7.40 -4.24
C GLY A 162 -11.81 5.93 -4.37
N MET A 163 -10.84 5.05 -4.17
CA MET A 163 -10.97 3.60 -4.19
C MET A 163 -11.02 3.06 -2.75
N SER A 164 -11.74 1.97 -2.48
CA SER A 164 -11.68 1.35 -1.15
C SER A 164 -10.28 0.80 -0.84
N LYS A 165 -9.86 0.85 0.43
CA LYS A 165 -8.55 0.32 0.86
C LYS A 165 -8.40 -1.17 0.52
N ALA A 166 -9.48 -1.95 0.61
CA ALA A 166 -9.47 -3.37 0.28
C ALA A 166 -9.21 -3.61 -1.21
N GLU A 167 -9.87 -2.85 -2.06
CA GLU A 167 -9.67 -2.91 -3.51
C GLU A 167 -8.26 -2.45 -3.91
N LEU A 168 -7.78 -1.34 -3.32
CA LEU A 168 -6.43 -0.84 -3.52
C LEU A 168 -5.38 -1.88 -3.14
N ARG A 169 -5.55 -2.57 -1.99
CA ARG A 169 -4.66 -3.66 -1.58
C ARG A 169 -4.67 -4.81 -2.60
N THR A 170 -5.83 -5.17 -3.12
CA THR A 170 -5.94 -6.25 -4.11
C THR A 170 -5.24 -5.88 -5.42
N GLN A 171 -5.38 -4.64 -5.89
CA GLN A 171 -4.82 -4.19 -7.17
C GLN A 171 -3.35 -3.79 -7.07
N ALA A 172 -2.96 -3.10 -6.00
CA ALA A 172 -1.62 -2.53 -5.83
C ALA A 172 -0.71 -3.35 -4.90
N GLY A 173 -1.26 -4.28 -4.12
CA GLY A 173 -0.48 -5.05 -3.15
C GLY A 173 0.55 -5.99 -3.79
N GLY A 174 0.36 -6.42 -5.06
CA GLY A 174 1.36 -7.20 -5.80
C GLY A 174 1.84 -8.48 -5.08
N GLY A 175 1.03 -9.05 -4.16
CA GLY A 175 1.45 -10.14 -3.28
C GLY A 175 2.18 -9.67 -2.00
N ALA A 176 2.31 -8.36 -1.78
CA ALA A 176 2.96 -7.81 -0.60
C ALA A 176 2.27 -8.27 0.70
N ALA A 177 3.08 -8.52 1.72
CA ALA A 177 2.56 -8.80 3.06
C ALA A 177 1.62 -7.66 3.49
N PRO A 178 0.45 -7.96 4.10
CA PRO A 178 -0.53 -6.93 4.50
C PRO A 178 0.08 -5.80 5.31
N ARG A 179 0.99 -6.12 6.22
CA ARG A 179 1.71 -5.16 7.05
C ARG A 179 2.60 -4.21 6.23
N LEU A 180 3.26 -4.72 5.18
CA LEU A 180 4.10 -3.89 4.32
C LEU A 180 3.26 -2.90 3.51
N PHE A 181 2.13 -3.37 2.96
CA PHE A 181 1.18 -2.50 2.27
C PHE A 181 0.65 -1.38 3.19
N ASP A 182 0.24 -1.73 4.42
CA ASP A 182 -0.27 -0.74 5.37
C ASP A 182 0.81 0.30 5.74
N GLN A 183 2.08 -0.10 5.88
CA GLN A 183 3.19 0.82 6.12
C GLN A 183 3.49 1.71 4.90
N ALA A 184 3.44 1.14 3.69
CA ALA A 184 3.62 1.91 2.46
C ALA A 184 2.52 2.97 2.29
N LEU A 185 1.27 2.60 2.57
CA LEU A 185 0.14 3.52 2.55
C LEU A 185 0.28 4.61 3.61
N ALA A 186 0.62 4.25 4.85
CA ALA A 186 0.83 5.21 5.93
C ALA A 186 1.95 6.21 5.61
N ALA A 187 3.04 5.76 4.99
CA ALA A 187 4.13 6.62 4.56
C ALA A 187 3.71 7.58 3.42
N LEU A 188 2.86 7.12 2.48
CA LEU A 188 2.29 7.96 1.42
C LEU A 188 1.34 9.01 1.98
N VAL A 189 0.57 8.68 3.04
CA VAL A 189 -0.29 9.63 3.74
C VAL A 189 0.55 10.66 4.50
N ALA A 190 1.56 10.24 5.25
CA ALA A 190 2.49 11.13 5.94
C ALA A 190 3.23 12.07 4.98
N GLY A 191 3.59 11.57 3.79
CA GLY A 191 4.18 12.33 2.70
C GLY A 191 3.19 13.20 1.90
N GLN A 192 1.92 13.26 2.30
CA GLN A 192 0.86 14.03 1.63
C GLN A 192 0.66 13.69 0.13
N ARG A 193 1.07 12.49 -0.29
CA ARG A 193 0.83 11.99 -1.66
C ARG A 193 -0.54 11.36 -1.82
N VAL A 194 -1.08 10.83 -0.73
CA VAL A 194 -2.35 10.10 -0.66
C VAL A 194 -3.15 10.62 0.54
N VAL A 195 -4.47 10.63 0.40
CA VAL A 195 -5.42 10.93 1.48
C VAL A 195 -6.21 9.65 1.76
N GLU A 196 -6.20 9.18 3.01
CA GLU A 196 -6.98 8.05 3.48
C GLU A 196 -8.18 8.55 4.30
N GLN A 197 -9.36 8.05 3.97
CA GLN A 197 -10.62 8.25 4.68
C GLN A 197 -11.22 6.88 5.03
N PRO A 198 -12.14 6.76 5.98
CA PRO A 198 -12.70 5.46 6.38
C PRO A 198 -13.27 4.62 5.23
N GLN A 199 -13.82 5.27 4.21
CA GLN A 199 -14.47 4.60 3.08
C GLN A 199 -13.62 4.51 1.82
N TRP A 200 -12.59 5.35 1.67
CA TRP A 200 -11.80 5.43 0.44
C TRP A 200 -10.39 5.99 0.64
N VAL A 201 -9.55 5.72 -0.34
CA VAL A 201 -8.19 6.23 -0.49
C VAL A 201 -8.08 6.91 -1.84
N LYS A 202 -7.47 8.10 -1.90
CA LYS A 202 -7.26 8.86 -3.14
C LYS A 202 -5.88 9.50 -3.21
N LEU A 203 -5.45 9.88 -4.41
CA LEU A 203 -4.32 10.79 -4.57
C LEU A 203 -4.65 12.15 -3.96
N ALA A 204 -3.70 12.76 -3.28
CA ALA A 204 -3.87 14.12 -2.72
C ALA A 204 -4.16 15.17 -3.82
N SER A 205 -3.60 14.96 -5.02
CA SER A 205 -3.83 15.82 -6.19
C SER A 205 -5.21 15.61 -6.85
N HIS A 206 -5.93 14.53 -6.52
CA HIS A 206 -7.22 14.26 -7.15
C HIS A 206 -8.31 15.18 -6.61
N THR A 207 -8.92 15.91 -7.51
CA THR A 207 -10.12 16.72 -7.26
C THR A 207 -11.20 16.33 -8.25
N ILE A 208 -12.41 16.11 -7.75
CA ILE A 208 -13.56 15.83 -8.62
C ILE A 208 -13.89 17.10 -9.39
N GLN A 209 -13.89 17.00 -10.73
CA GLN A 209 -14.28 18.08 -11.62
C GLN A 209 -15.47 17.63 -12.45
N LEU A 210 -16.57 18.35 -12.33
CA LEU A 210 -17.76 18.12 -13.13
C LEU A 210 -17.59 18.78 -14.52
N GLY A 211 -17.94 18.07 -15.57
CA GLY A 211 -18.08 18.69 -16.88
C GLY A 211 -19.28 19.64 -16.93
N ALA A 212 -19.33 20.54 -17.91
CA ALA A 212 -20.38 21.59 -17.99
C ALA A 212 -21.82 21.04 -17.95
N ALA A 213 -22.08 19.87 -18.50
CA ALA A 213 -23.40 19.23 -18.45
C ALA A 213 -23.70 18.67 -17.03
N ASP A 214 -22.71 18.05 -16.41
CA ASP A 214 -22.80 17.48 -15.06
C ASP A 214 -22.93 18.59 -14.01
N GLU A 215 -22.23 19.74 -14.19
CA GLU A 215 -22.36 20.89 -13.29
C GLU A 215 -23.77 21.46 -13.33
N LYS A 216 -24.38 21.64 -14.50
CA LYS A 216 -25.79 22.06 -14.61
C LYS A 216 -26.76 21.10 -13.93
N LEU A 217 -26.49 19.79 -14.03
CA LEU A 217 -27.31 18.80 -13.33
C LEU A 217 -27.07 18.85 -11.81
N ALA A 218 -25.83 19.01 -11.39
CA ALA A 218 -25.48 19.18 -9.98
C ALA A 218 -26.14 20.43 -9.36
N GLU A 219 -26.15 21.56 -10.08
CA GLU A 219 -26.87 22.78 -9.67
C GLU A 219 -28.38 22.54 -9.51
N ARG A 220 -29.00 21.83 -10.46
CA ARG A 220 -30.43 21.50 -10.39
C ARG A 220 -30.74 20.59 -9.20
N ILE A 221 -29.94 19.55 -8.97
CA ILE A 221 -30.08 18.68 -7.80
C ILE A 221 -29.90 19.48 -6.50
N THR A 222 -28.85 20.29 -6.41
CA THR A 222 -28.57 21.15 -5.25
C THR A 222 -29.72 22.11 -4.95
N ALA A 223 -30.32 22.71 -6.00
CA ALA A 223 -31.49 23.59 -5.86
C ALA A 223 -32.72 22.86 -5.31
N LEU A 224 -32.98 21.63 -5.77
CA LEU A 224 -34.07 20.79 -5.25
C LEU A 224 -33.87 20.38 -3.80
N LEU A 225 -32.64 20.02 -3.41
CA LEU A 225 -32.29 19.73 -2.02
C LEU A 225 -32.45 20.98 -1.12
N ALA A 226 -32.08 22.16 -1.63
CA ALA A 226 -32.20 23.43 -0.92
C ALA A 226 -33.65 23.88 -0.75
N ALA A 227 -34.52 23.60 -1.72
CA ALA A 227 -35.95 23.98 -1.67
C ALA A 227 -36.69 23.30 -0.51
N SER A 228 -36.23 22.14 -0.06
CA SER A 228 -36.82 21.40 1.07
C SER A 228 -35.74 21.03 2.10
N LEU A 229 -35.17 22.05 2.73
CA LEU A 229 -33.91 21.99 3.50
C LEU A 229 -33.82 20.82 4.50
N PHE A 230 -34.92 20.56 5.24
CA PHE A 230 -35.01 19.50 6.27
C PHE A 230 -35.90 18.33 5.86
N SER A 231 -36.37 18.32 4.62
CA SER A 231 -37.17 17.22 4.03
C SER A 231 -36.78 17.03 2.56
N PRO A 232 -35.48 16.86 2.26
CA PRO A 232 -35.02 16.81 0.88
C PRO A 232 -35.60 15.60 0.13
N PRO A 233 -35.80 15.72 -1.19
CA PRO A 233 -36.25 14.62 -2.03
C PRO A 233 -35.21 13.48 -2.02
N ASP A 234 -35.69 12.23 -2.04
CA ASP A 234 -34.82 11.05 -2.18
C ASP A 234 -34.39 10.84 -3.66
N GLU A 235 -33.48 9.87 -3.89
CA GLU A 235 -32.94 9.56 -5.24
C GLU A 235 -34.06 9.31 -6.25
N GLY A 236 -35.11 8.57 -5.85
CA GLY A 236 -36.23 8.24 -6.75
C GLY A 236 -37.10 9.46 -7.06
N GLU A 237 -37.28 10.34 -6.10
CA GLU A 237 -38.00 11.62 -6.28
C GLU A 237 -37.23 12.57 -7.20
N LEU A 238 -35.90 12.70 -6.99
CA LEU A 238 -35.02 13.45 -7.88
C LEU A 238 -35.05 12.91 -9.32
N ALA A 239 -34.99 11.60 -9.49
CA ALA A 239 -35.03 10.97 -10.81
C ALA A 239 -36.34 11.26 -11.56
N ARG A 240 -37.48 11.23 -10.84
CA ARG A 240 -38.80 11.56 -11.42
C ARG A 240 -38.91 13.03 -11.77
N GLU A 241 -38.50 13.93 -10.89
CA GLU A 241 -38.61 15.37 -11.09
C GLU A 241 -37.70 15.87 -12.21
N LEU A 242 -36.48 15.36 -12.27
CA LEU A 242 -35.51 15.72 -13.29
C LEU A 242 -35.72 14.95 -14.62
N ARG A 243 -36.56 13.90 -14.60
CA ARG A 243 -36.84 13.00 -15.76
C ARG A 243 -35.58 12.34 -16.28
N LEU A 244 -34.72 11.88 -15.35
CA LEU A 244 -33.45 11.21 -15.66
C LEU A 244 -33.42 9.82 -15.06
N PRO A 245 -32.61 8.91 -15.63
CA PRO A 245 -32.38 7.59 -15.07
C PRO A 245 -31.79 7.69 -13.64
N PRO A 246 -32.22 6.84 -12.70
CA PRO A 246 -31.68 6.85 -11.33
C PRO A 246 -30.13 6.73 -11.27
N GLY A 247 -29.53 6.00 -12.21
CA GLY A 247 -28.07 5.87 -12.30
C GLY A 247 -27.33 7.18 -12.54
N GLU A 248 -27.90 8.10 -13.34
CA GLU A 248 -27.32 9.43 -13.55
C GLU A 248 -27.41 10.28 -12.29
N ILE A 249 -28.57 10.26 -11.62
CA ILE A 249 -28.76 10.97 -10.33
C ILE A 249 -27.75 10.47 -9.31
N ARG A 250 -27.64 9.14 -9.14
CA ARG A 250 -26.69 8.51 -8.21
C ARG A 250 -25.25 8.90 -8.50
N ARG A 251 -24.87 8.96 -9.78
CA ARG A 251 -23.53 9.37 -10.22
C ARG A 251 -23.21 10.80 -9.77
N ILE A 252 -24.14 11.73 -9.95
CA ILE A 252 -23.94 13.15 -9.56
C ILE A 252 -24.03 13.31 -8.05
N LEU A 253 -24.95 12.63 -7.35
CA LEU A 253 -24.99 12.62 -5.89
C LEU A 253 -23.69 12.09 -5.31
N GLY A 254 -23.11 11.03 -5.88
CA GLY A 254 -21.81 10.52 -5.46
C GLY A 254 -20.67 11.53 -5.66
N ALA A 255 -20.67 12.27 -6.77
CA ALA A 255 -19.71 13.34 -7.03
C ALA A 255 -19.90 14.51 -6.03
N LEU A 256 -21.11 14.98 -5.81
CA LEU A 256 -21.41 16.04 -4.84
C LEU A 256 -21.02 15.66 -3.41
N GLN A 257 -21.23 14.39 -3.02
CA GLN A 257 -20.77 13.86 -1.74
C GLN A 257 -19.24 13.83 -1.66
N GLY A 258 -18.58 13.36 -2.72
CA GLY A 258 -17.12 13.34 -2.81
C GLY A 258 -16.48 14.74 -2.79
N MET A 259 -17.20 15.75 -3.27
CA MET A 259 -16.82 17.17 -3.21
C MET A 259 -17.13 17.81 -1.84
N GLY A 260 -17.78 17.09 -0.92
CA GLY A 260 -18.20 17.64 0.37
C GLY A 260 -19.34 18.68 0.27
N ARG A 261 -20.13 18.67 -0.82
CA ARG A 261 -21.29 19.58 -0.97
C ARG A 261 -22.54 19.03 -0.29
N ILE A 262 -22.66 17.69 -0.22
CA ILE A 262 -23.77 16.98 0.43
C ILE A 262 -23.24 15.86 1.31
N ALA A 263 -24.02 15.46 2.31
CA ALA A 263 -23.81 14.28 3.13
C ALA A 263 -24.92 13.25 2.89
N ARG A 264 -24.56 11.97 2.85
CA ARG A 264 -25.52 10.85 2.83
C ARG A 264 -25.78 10.39 4.25
N LEU A 265 -27.02 10.40 4.65
CA LEU A 265 -27.51 9.94 5.93
C LEU A 265 -28.16 8.54 5.79
N GLU A 266 -28.55 7.96 6.91
CA GLU A 266 -29.29 6.69 6.94
C GLU A 266 -30.57 6.77 6.09
N GLY A 267 -30.92 5.66 5.43
CA GLY A 267 -32.12 5.59 4.57
C GLY A 267 -31.93 6.24 3.20
N ASP A 268 -30.67 6.36 2.74
CA ASP A 268 -30.30 6.94 1.43
C ASP A 268 -30.81 8.38 1.24
N LEU A 269 -30.84 9.13 2.31
CA LEU A 269 -31.19 10.55 2.32
C LEU A 269 -29.93 11.40 2.11
N PHE A 270 -30.03 12.39 1.24
CA PHE A 270 -28.96 13.32 0.93
C PHE A 270 -29.29 14.71 1.42
N PHE A 271 -28.44 15.27 2.28
CA PHE A 271 -28.57 16.61 2.81
C PHE A 271 -27.43 17.51 2.34
N LEU A 272 -27.71 18.75 2.06
CA LEU A 272 -26.66 19.77 1.91
C LEU A 272 -25.92 19.95 3.23
N HIS A 273 -24.60 20.16 3.21
CA HIS A 273 -23.86 20.51 4.41
C HIS A 273 -24.42 21.78 5.07
N SER A 274 -24.82 22.79 4.28
CA SER A 274 -25.47 23.97 4.78
C SER A 274 -26.81 23.69 5.51
N ALA A 275 -27.52 22.62 5.15
CA ALA A 275 -28.72 22.19 5.86
C ALA A 275 -28.39 21.54 7.21
N LEU A 276 -27.29 20.78 7.26
CA LEU A 276 -26.78 20.18 8.49
C LEU A 276 -26.28 21.25 9.43
N ASP A 277 -25.55 22.26 8.95
CA ASP A 277 -25.07 23.41 9.73
C ASP A 277 -26.25 24.20 10.29
N GLU A 278 -27.27 24.44 9.50
CA GLU A 278 -28.50 25.14 9.94
C GLU A 278 -29.29 24.31 10.97
N ALA A 279 -29.35 22.97 10.78
CA ALA A 279 -30.00 22.10 11.78
C ALA A 279 -29.23 22.09 13.10
N GLU A 280 -27.89 22.05 13.04
CA GLU A 280 -27.03 22.15 14.22
C GLU A 280 -27.20 23.51 14.93
N ARG A 281 -27.19 24.60 14.19
CA ARG A 281 -27.42 25.94 14.76
C ARG A 281 -28.74 26.01 15.52
N ARG A 282 -29.83 25.51 14.92
CA ARG A 282 -31.14 25.48 15.61
C ARG A 282 -31.15 24.58 16.83
N LEU A 283 -30.45 23.44 16.75
CA LEU A 283 -30.29 22.52 17.88
C LEU A 283 -29.57 23.19 19.05
N LEU A 284 -28.47 23.89 18.79
CA LEU A 284 -27.71 24.62 19.82
C LEU A 284 -28.50 25.81 20.39
N GLU A 285 -29.27 26.52 19.58
CA GLU A 285 -30.19 27.58 20.07
C GLU A 285 -31.27 27.02 20.99
N PHE A 286 -31.80 25.83 20.66
CA PHE A 286 -32.76 25.14 21.54
C PHE A 286 -32.08 24.71 22.85
N ALA A 287 -30.83 24.26 22.81
CA ALA A 287 -30.06 23.85 23.98
C ALA A 287 -29.85 24.98 25.01
N ALA A 288 -29.85 26.24 24.58
CA ALA A 288 -29.75 27.38 25.50
C ALA A 288 -30.90 27.43 26.52
N GLY A 289 -32.03 26.77 26.23
CA GLY A 289 -33.20 26.69 27.15
C GLY A 289 -33.42 25.29 27.74
N LYS A 290 -32.87 24.23 27.12
CA LYS A 290 -33.09 22.85 27.53
C LYS A 290 -32.03 21.95 26.95
N GLU A 291 -31.20 21.27 27.78
CA GLU A 291 -30.08 20.42 27.38
C GLU A 291 -30.50 19.11 26.75
N GLU A 292 -31.74 18.67 26.90
CA GLU A 292 -32.29 17.44 26.33
C GLU A 292 -33.31 17.71 25.24
N ILE A 293 -33.29 16.91 24.17
CA ILE A 293 -34.29 16.98 23.11
C ILE A 293 -34.81 15.59 22.75
N SER A 294 -36.12 15.46 22.59
CA SER A 294 -36.78 14.28 22.05
C SER A 294 -36.88 14.37 20.53
N VAL A 295 -37.08 13.21 19.87
CA VAL A 295 -37.30 13.13 18.41
C VAL A 295 -38.52 14.00 17.99
N SER A 296 -39.57 14.11 18.85
CA SER A 296 -40.75 14.91 18.55
C SER A 296 -40.42 16.39 18.55
N GLU A 297 -39.73 16.89 19.61
CA GLU A 297 -39.30 18.28 19.70
C GLU A 297 -38.35 18.67 18.55
N PHE A 298 -37.40 17.81 18.21
CA PHE A 298 -36.48 18.05 17.09
C PHE A 298 -37.21 18.11 15.74
N ARG A 299 -38.19 17.23 15.54
CA ARG A 299 -39.05 17.27 14.35
C ARG A 299 -39.82 18.61 14.26
N GLU A 300 -40.39 19.09 15.37
CA GLU A 300 -41.11 20.38 15.43
C GLU A 300 -40.16 21.56 15.22
N LEU A 301 -38.97 21.53 15.84
CA LEU A 301 -37.92 22.54 15.69
C LEU A 301 -37.52 22.76 14.22
N LEU A 302 -37.39 21.66 13.44
CA LEU A 302 -37.01 21.75 12.05
C LEU A 302 -38.20 21.84 11.07
N GLY A 303 -39.43 21.62 11.54
CA GLY A 303 -40.61 21.57 10.68
C GLY A 303 -40.59 20.39 9.71
N THR A 304 -40.08 19.21 10.15
CA THR A 304 -39.87 18.03 9.32
C THR A 304 -40.69 16.83 9.82
N THR A 305 -40.47 15.67 9.20
CA THR A 305 -41.09 14.39 9.58
C THR A 305 -40.11 13.47 10.28
N ARG A 306 -40.61 12.42 10.94
CA ARG A 306 -39.75 11.42 11.61
C ARG A 306 -38.77 10.71 10.61
N LYS A 307 -39.16 10.59 9.32
CA LYS A 307 -38.30 10.04 8.24
C LYS A 307 -36.95 10.75 8.16
N TYR A 308 -36.93 12.06 8.40
CA TYR A 308 -35.72 12.89 8.29
C TYR A 308 -35.12 13.23 9.65
N ALA A 309 -35.98 13.47 10.69
CA ALA A 309 -35.49 13.83 12.00
C ALA A 309 -34.62 12.77 12.69
N VAL A 310 -34.95 11.48 12.52
CA VAL A 310 -34.16 10.39 13.10
C VAL A 310 -32.78 10.27 12.47
N PRO A 311 -32.63 10.20 11.12
CA PRO A 311 -31.31 10.20 10.49
C PRO A 311 -30.45 11.41 10.79
N LEU A 312 -31.05 12.62 10.92
CA LEU A 312 -30.35 13.85 11.32
C LEU A 312 -29.79 13.72 12.74
N LEU A 313 -30.61 13.27 13.70
CA LEU A 313 -30.18 13.07 15.08
C LEU A 313 -29.08 11.97 15.16
N ASN A 314 -29.20 10.88 14.40
CA ASN A 314 -28.16 9.87 14.34
C ASN A 314 -26.86 10.43 13.74
N TRP A 315 -26.94 11.33 12.77
CA TRP A 315 -25.78 12.07 12.25
C TRP A 315 -25.11 12.92 13.35
N PHE A 316 -25.89 13.63 14.16
CA PHE A 316 -25.38 14.42 15.29
C PHE A 316 -24.83 13.54 16.42
N ASP A 317 -25.40 12.36 16.67
CA ASP A 317 -24.86 11.37 17.61
C ASP A 317 -23.44 10.90 17.13
N HIS A 318 -23.28 10.60 15.84
CA HIS A 318 -21.98 10.18 15.26
C HIS A 318 -20.93 11.31 15.25
N SER A 319 -21.36 12.56 15.09
CA SER A 319 -20.45 13.71 15.15
C SER A 319 -20.13 14.18 16.58
N GLY A 320 -20.72 13.53 17.60
CA GLY A 320 -20.53 13.88 19.00
C GLY A 320 -21.28 15.13 19.44
N ARG A 321 -22.16 15.67 18.59
CA ARG A 321 -23.01 16.85 18.94
C ARG A 321 -24.19 16.48 19.83
N THR A 322 -24.65 15.25 19.76
CA THR A 322 -25.65 14.70 20.65
C THR A 322 -25.24 13.35 21.19
N GLU A 323 -25.80 12.93 22.31
CA GLU A 323 -25.65 11.62 22.91
C GLU A 323 -27.02 11.03 23.22
N ARG A 324 -27.29 9.84 22.70
CA ARG A 324 -28.59 9.19 22.88
C ARG A 324 -28.71 8.58 24.27
N ILE A 325 -29.75 9.01 25.02
CA ILE A 325 -30.12 8.46 26.32
C ILE A 325 -31.60 8.06 26.29
N GLY A 326 -31.86 6.78 26.12
CA GLY A 326 -33.22 6.25 25.98
C GLY A 326 -33.92 6.79 24.73
N ASP A 327 -35.05 7.51 24.94
CA ASP A 327 -35.83 8.13 23.87
C ASP A 327 -35.41 9.58 23.58
N ASN A 328 -34.59 10.17 24.44
CA ASN A 328 -34.05 11.53 24.33
C ASN A 328 -32.59 11.54 23.87
N ARG A 329 -32.11 12.72 23.61
CA ARG A 329 -30.68 13.02 23.36
C ARG A 329 -30.24 14.21 24.22
N ILE A 330 -29.05 14.07 24.79
CA ILE A 330 -28.35 15.21 25.40
C ILE A 330 -27.62 15.96 24.31
N ILE A 331 -27.68 17.27 24.32
CA ILE A 331 -27.02 18.15 23.36
C ILE A 331 -25.68 18.57 23.95
N ASN A 332 -24.58 18.32 23.25
CA ASN A 332 -23.23 18.69 23.64
C ASN A 332 -22.88 20.06 23.03
N HIS A 333 -22.31 20.96 23.85
CA HIS A 333 -21.90 22.30 23.45
C HIS A 333 -20.53 22.36 22.77
#